data_1da6a32474e08ca5f2c49f756a7863dc
#
_entry.id   1da6a32474e08ca5f2c49f756a7863dc
#
_cell.length_a   1.000
_cell.length_b   1.000
_cell.length_c   1.000
_cell.angle_alpha   90.00
_cell.angle_beta   90.00
_cell.angle_gamma   90.00
#
_symmetry.space_group_name_H-M   'P 1'
#
loop_
_entity.id
_entity.type
_entity.pdbx_description
1 polymer ?
#
loop_
_entity_poly.entity_id
_entity_poly.type
_entity_poly.pdbx_seq_one_letter_code
_entity_poly.pdbx_strand_id
1 'polypeptide(L)'
;ATTASRHAALVTSGQLLLHKDGLAEVFYYASCGGQSEAVNEVWPGTVSRPYLRSVEDDVCKHDKPWVVELTTVELRQALLKAGFAGSRLSSLDITRRSASGRVAQLRLVGLRPDVIAGDNFRSVVGYTVVPSTAFTIQRTRQGYRFTGRGAGHGVGMCVIGAGRRAARGESAGQILGRYYPGL
;
A
#
# COMPACT_ATOMS: atom_id res chain seq x y z
N ALA A 1 -25.05 -3.12 7.39
CA ALA A 1 -24.35 -2.65 8.60
C ALA A 1 -24.65 -3.62 9.75
N THR A 2 -23.60 -4.05 10.47
CA THR A 2 -23.74 -4.91 11.67
C THR A 2 -24.18 -4.07 12.88
N THR A 3 -24.68 -4.71 13.94
CA THR A 3 -25.00 -4.03 15.21
C THR A 3 -23.78 -3.27 15.76
N ALA A 4 -22.59 -3.88 15.70
CA ALA A 4 -21.35 -3.25 16.15
C ALA A 4 -20.99 -1.99 15.33
N SER A 5 -21.15 -2.02 14.00
CA SER A 5 -20.86 -0.84 13.18
C SER A 5 -21.87 0.30 13.38
N ARG A 6 -23.13 -0.03 13.62
CA ARG A 6 -24.16 0.98 13.97
C ARG A 6 -23.86 1.62 15.34
N HIS A 7 -23.51 0.81 16.34
CA HIS A 7 -23.13 1.32 17.65
C HIS A 7 -21.91 2.22 17.57
N ALA A 8 -20.85 1.79 16.86
CA ALA A 8 -19.65 2.62 16.64
C ALA A 8 -20.00 3.97 16.01
N ALA A 9 -20.84 4.00 14.96
CA ALA A 9 -21.25 5.24 14.33
C ALA A 9 -22.05 6.16 15.27
N LEU A 10 -22.87 5.61 16.14
CA LEU A 10 -23.63 6.40 17.13
C LEU A 10 -22.71 7.02 18.19
N VAL A 11 -21.79 6.24 18.77
CA VAL A 11 -20.91 6.74 19.84
C VAL A 11 -19.81 7.69 19.34
N THR A 12 -19.51 7.69 18.05
CA THR A 12 -18.58 8.63 17.41
C THR A 12 -19.26 9.74 16.62
N SER A 13 -20.57 9.86 16.73
CA SER A 13 -21.34 10.91 16.05
C SER A 13 -20.85 12.29 16.44
N GLY A 14 -20.57 13.14 15.45
CA GLY A 14 -20.01 14.50 15.66
C GLY A 14 -18.51 14.55 16.01
N GLN A 15 -17.82 13.42 16.14
CA GLN A 15 -16.37 13.41 16.33
C GLN A 15 -15.66 13.52 14.98
N LEU A 16 -14.73 14.46 14.86
CA LEU A 16 -13.98 14.76 13.65
C LEU A 16 -12.48 14.73 13.93
N LEU A 17 -11.70 14.29 12.97
CA LEU A 17 -10.26 14.47 12.99
C LEU A 17 -9.92 15.82 12.37
N LEU A 18 -9.25 16.66 13.12
CA LEU A 18 -8.88 17.99 12.69
C LEU A 18 -7.35 18.13 12.59
N HIS A 19 -6.88 18.90 11.63
CA HIS A 19 -5.51 19.35 11.54
C HIS A 19 -5.49 20.87 11.40
N LYS A 20 -4.88 21.56 12.38
CA LYS A 20 -5.00 23.02 12.50
C LYS A 20 -6.49 23.41 12.56
N ASP A 21 -6.95 24.26 11.67
CA ASP A 21 -8.31 24.81 11.67
C ASP A 21 -9.25 24.10 10.68
N GLY A 22 -8.87 22.95 10.14
CA GLY A 22 -9.65 22.24 9.11
C GLY A 22 -9.79 20.74 9.33
N LEU A 23 -10.68 20.12 8.56
CA LEU A 23 -10.81 18.67 8.53
C LEU A 23 -9.52 18.01 8.06
N ALA A 24 -9.06 17.00 8.77
CA ALA A 24 -7.90 16.22 8.36
C ALA A 24 -8.28 15.30 7.19
N GLU A 25 -7.48 15.33 6.13
CA GLU A 25 -7.55 14.34 5.06
C GLU A 25 -6.93 13.04 5.56
N VAL A 26 -7.72 11.98 5.64
CA VAL A 26 -7.28 10.69 6.19
C VAL A 26 -7.53 9.56 5.20
N PHE A 27 -6.63 8.58 5.22
CA PHE A 27 -6.67 7.38 4.38
C PHE A 27 -6.58 6.13 5.25
N TYR A 28 -7.17 5.05 4.78
CA TYR A 28 -7.06 3.74 5.41
C TYR A 28 -6.93 2.64 4.35
N TYR A 29 -6.40 1.50 4.74
CA TYR A 29 -6.16 0.36 3.85
C TYR A 29 -6.19 -0.95 4.65
N ALA A 30 -6.23 -2.07 3.97
CA ALA A 30 -6.50 -3.36 4.60
C ALA A 30 -5.39 -3.81 5.56
N SER A 31 -4.12 -3.90 5.11
CA SER A 31 -2.99 -4.40 5.91
C SER A 31 -1.67 -3.72 5.54
N CYS A 32 -0.93 -3.29 6.57
CA CYS A 32 0.38 -2.64 6.37
C CYS A 32 1.52 -3.63 6.07
N GLY A 33 1.42 -4.88 6.54
CA GLY A 33 2.53 -5.83 6.48
C GLY A 33 3.71 -5.46 7.38
N GLY A 34 3.47 -4.62 8.43
CA GLY A 34 4.44 -4.18 9.42
C GLY A 34 4.89 -2.73 9.31
N GLN A 35 4.62 -2.05 8.18
CA GLN A 35 4.94 -0.63 8.00
C GLN A 35 4.00 0.05 7.03
N SER A 36 3.50 1.23 7.40
CA SER A 36 2.74 2.10 6.50
C SER A 36 3.66 2.86 5.53
N GLU A 37 3.07 3.61 4.60
CA GLU A 37 3.80 4.43 3.63
C GLU A 37 3.47 5.91 3.82
N ALA A 38 4.39 6.78 3.46
CA ALA A 38 4.15 8.21 3.40
C ALA A 38 3.33 8.57 2.15
N VAL A 39 2.42 9.54 2.29
CA VAL A 39 1.45 9.90 1.23
C VAL A 39 2.12 10.33 -0.07
N ASN A 40 3.20 11.10 0.00
CA ASN A 40 3.94 11.61 -1.15
C ASN A 40 4.74 10.52 -1.91
N GLU A 41 5.00 9.37 -1.28
CA GLU A 41 5.64 8.23 -1.96
C GLU A 41 4.66 7.42 -2.80
N VAL A 42 3.38 7.41 -2.43
CA VAL A 42 2.33 6.73 -3.19
C VAL A 42 1.76 7.64 -4.27
N TRP A 43 1.46 8.90 -3.93
CA TRP A 43 0.90 9.88 -4.84
C TRP A 43 1.81 11.10 -4.96
N PRO A 44 2.78 11.07 -5.91
CA PRO A 44 3.67 12.19 -6.16
C PRO A 44 2.91 13.47 -6.49
N GLY A 45 3.34 14.59 -5.93
CA GLY A 45 2.65 15.88 -6.08
C GLY A 45 1.56 16.16 -5.03
N THR A 46 1.19 15.18 -4.21
CA THR A 46 0.33 15.43 -3.05
C THR A 46 1.08 16.23 -1.99
N VAL A 47 0.40 17.22 -1.40
CA VAL A 47 0.96 17.99 -0.30
C VAL A 47 1.31 17.06 0.85
N SER A 48 2.57 17.08 1.28
CA SER A 48 3.01 16.29 2.43
C SER A 48 2.25 16.73 3.69
N ARG A 49 1.66 15.76 4.37
CA ARG A 49 0.95 15.96 5.64
C ARG A 49 1.77 15.33 6.76
N PRO A 50 2.13 16.06 7.82
CA PRO A 50 2.97 15.53 8.90
C PRO A 50 2.42 14.24 9.53
N TYR A 51 1.10 14.12 9.58
CA TYR A 51 0.37 12.98 10.15
C TYR A 51 0.16 11.81 9.14
N LEU A 52 0.49 11.98 7.85
CA LEU A 52 0.46 10.92 6.81
C LEU A 52 1.86 10.42 6.46
N ARG A 53 2.72 10.35 7.45
CA ARG A 53 4.06 9.77 7.35
C ARG A 53 4.04 8.26 7.49
N SER A 54 5.13 7.60 7.10
CA SER A 54 5.32 6.17 7.35
C SER A 54 5.42 5.89 8.86
N VAL A 55 4.69 4.86 9.32
CA VAL A 55 4.66 4.43 10.73
C VAL A 55 4.89 2.93 10.79
N GLU A 56 5.78 2.49 11.69
CA GLU A 56 5.99 1.07 11.98
C GLU A 56 4.78 0.51 12.76
N ASP A 57 4.36 -0.70 12.41
CA ASP A 57 3.22 -1.37 13.03
C ASP A 57 3.62 -2.79 13.49
N ASP A 58 3.98 -2.90 14.76
CA ASP A 58 4.44 -4.11 15.41
C ASP A 58 3.41 -5.25 15.37
N VAL A 59 2.11 -4.92 15.42
CA VAL A 59 1.04 -5.92 15.43
C VAL A 59 0.83 -6.61 14.08
N CYS A 60 1.38 -6.07 12.99
CA CYS A 60 1.31 -6.63 11.63
C CYS A 60 2.65 -7.16 11.10
N LYS A 61 3.72 -7.06 11.88
CA LYS A 61 5.09 -7.38 11.44
C LYS A 61 5.30 -8.86 11.08
N HIS A 62 4.53 -9.74 11.70
CA HIS A 62 4.65 -11.20 11.54
C HIS A 62 3.56 -11.80 10.65
N ASP A 63 2.82 -11.00 9.92
CA ASP A 63 1.83 -11.49 8.96
C ASP A 63 2.50 -12.34 7.89
N LYS A 64 1.83 -13.43 7.51
CA LYS A 64 2.32 -14.32 6.46
C LYS A 64 2.47 -13.55 5.14
N PRO A 65 3.58 -13.75 4.41
CA PRO A 65 3.74 -13.16 3.11
C PRO A 65 2.74 -13.77 2.11
N TRP A 66 2.31 -12.95 1.16
CA TRP A 66 1.68 -13.44 -0.05
C TRP A 66 2.75 -13.75 -1.09
N VAL A 67 2.45 -14.72 -1.95
CA VAL A 67 3.31 -15.10 -3.07
C VAL A 67 2.46 -15.19 -4.33
N VAL A 68 2.94 -14.61 -5.42
CA VAL A 68 2.32 -14.73 -6.75
C VAL A 68 3.39 -14.93 -7.80
N GLU A 69 3.12 -15.78 -8.78
CA GLU A 69 3.95 -15.96 -9.95
C GLU A 69 3.20 -15.48 -11.18
N LEU A 70 3.89 -14.69 -12.00
CA LEU A 70 3.37 -14.18 -13.25
C LEU A 70 4.38 -14.49 -14.35
N THR A 71 3.88 -14.99 -15.45
CA THR A 71 4.71 -15.19 -16.64
C THR A 71 5.09 -13.85 -17.26
N THR A 72 6.20 -13.82 -17.99
CA THR A 72 6.58 -12.64 -18.77
C THR A 72 5.51 -12.24 -19.79
N VAL A 73 4.75 -13.21 -20.30
CA VAL A 73 3.66 -12.98 -21.26
C VAL A 73 2.49 -12.26 -20.57
N GLU A 74 2.03 -12.75 -19.41
CA GLU A 74 0.94 -12.11 -18.64
C GLU A 74 1.29 -10.68 -18.25
N LEU A 75 2.50 -10.47 -17.70
CA LEU A 75 2.98 -9.13 -17.33
C LEU A 75 3.01 -8.19 -18.53
N ARG A 76 3.58 -8.65 -19.66
CA ARG A 76 3.63 -7.86 -20.88
C ARG A 76 2.22 -7.51 -21.37
N GLN A 77 1.29 -8.47 -21.39
CA GLN A 77 -0.09 -8.22 -21.82
C GLN A 77 -0.79 -7.19 -20.94
N ALA A 78 -0.63 -7.26 -19.62
CA ALA A 78 -1.19 -6.27 -18.70
C ALA A 78 -0.61 -4.87 -18.97
N LEU A 79 0.70 -4.76 -19.15
CA LEU A 79 1.38 -3.50 -19.44
C LEU A 79 0.97 -2.92 -20.80
N LEU A 80 0.84 -3.74 -21.84
CA LEU A 80 0.35 -3.28 -23.15
C LEU A 80 -1.09 -2.74 -23.08
N LYS A 81 -1.98 -3.42 -22.34
CA LYS A 81 -3.35 -2.94 -22.11
C LYS A 81 -3.39 -1.59 -21.37
N ALA A 82 -2.38 -1.30 -20.57
CA ALA A 82 -2.23 -0.03 -19.86
C ALA A 82 -1.52 1.07 -20.68
N GLY A 83 -1.26 0.83 -21.97
CA GLY A 83 -0.69 1.82 -22.88
C GLY A 83 0.84 1.79 -23.02
N PHE A 84 1.52 0.82 -22.39
CA PHE A 84 2.95 0.59 -22.68
C PHE A 84 3.11 -0.01 -24.08
N ALA A 85 4.22 0.28 -24.75
CA ALA A 85 4.53 -0.22 -26.09
C ALA A 85 5.83 -1.00 -26.11
N GLY A 86 5.92 -2.03 -26.96
CA GLY A 86 7.13 -2.82 -27.15
C GLY A 86 6.85 -4.28 -27.48
N SER A 87 7.77 -4.89 -28.21
CA SER A 87 7.64 -6.28 -28.67
C SER A 87 7.95 -7.32 -27.60
N ARG A 88 8.78 -6.95 -26.59
CA ARG A 88 9.28 -7.87 -25.57
C ARG A 88 9.51 -7.16 -24.25
N LEU A 89 9.15 -7.78 -23.13
CA LEU A 89 9.61 -7.45 -21.77
C LEU A 89 10.85 -8.29 -21.48
N SER A 90 12.03 -7.70 -21.52
CA SER A 90 13.30 -8.42 -21.33
C SER A 90 13.66 -8.60 -19.86
N SER A 91 13.51 -7.55 -19.06
CA SER A 91 13.60 -7.63 -17.59
C SER A 91 12.63 -6.67 -16.91
N LEU A 92 12.35 -7.01 -15.63
CA LEU A 92 11.59 -6.23 -14.68
C LEU A 92 12.43 -6.10 -13.42
N ASP A 93 12.85 -4.88 -13.10
CA ASP A 93 13.79 -4.62 -12.02
C ASP A 93 13.27 -3.52 -11.08
N ILE A 94 13.47 -3.69 -9.77
CA ILE A 94 13.18 -2.63 -8.80
C ILE A 94 14.32 -1.62 -8.83
N THR A 95 14.03 -0.38 -9.21
CA THR A 95 15.04 0.70 -9.31
C THR A 95 15.03 1.65 -8.14
N ARG A 96 13.89 1.78 -7.44
CA ARG A 96 13.77 2.61 -6.24
C ARG A 96 12.81 1.99 -5.22
N ARG A 97 13.20 2.08 -3.97
CA ARG A 97 12.33 1.85 -2.81
C ARG A 97 12.15 3.16 -2.04
N SER A 98 11.01 3.31 -1.40
CA SER A 98 10.76 4.37 -0.43
C SER A 98 11.48 4.09 0.90
N ALA A 99 11.44 5.04 1.82
CA ALA A 99 11.97 4.88 3.17
C ALA A 99 11.27 3.75 3.97
N SER A 100 10.02 3.41 3.64
CA SER A 100 9.29 2.26 4.22
C SER A 100 9.76 0.90 3.68
N GLY A 101 10.65 0.89 2.68
CA GLY A 101 11.09 -0.31 1.97
C GLY A 101 10.14 -0.78 0.86
N ARG A 102 9.00 -0.09 0.64
CA ARG A 102 8.06 -0.40 -0.43
C ARG A 102 8.66 -0.05 -1.79
N VAL A 103 8.23 -0.75 -2.82
CA VAL A 103 8.64 -0.48 -4.20
C VAL A 103 8.02 0.82 -4.67
N ALA A 104 8.86 1.81 -4.91
CA ALA A 104 8.47 3.12 -5.42
C ALA A 104 8.58 3.19 -6.95
N GLN A 105 9.52 2.46 -7.55
CA GLN A 105 9.71 2.47 -8.99
C GLN A 105 10.27 1.14 -9.51
N LEU A 106 9.79 0.75 -10.70
CA LEU A 106 10.30 -0.39 -11.45
C LEU A 106 10.74 0.04 -12.86
N ARG A 107 11.72 -0.69 -13.38
CA ARG A 107 12.19 -0.59 -14.77
C ARG A 107 11.67 -1.77 -15.59
N LEU A 108 11.20 -1.46 -16.80
CA LEU A 108 10.55 -2.38 -17.74
C LEU A 108 11.42 -2.44 -19.02
N VAL A 109 12.50 -3.23 -18.99
CA VAL A 109 13.43 -3.29 -20.13
C VAL A 109 12.74 -3.90 -21.36
N GLY A 110 12.73 -3.15 -22.46
CA GLY A 110 12.13 -3.54 -23.73
C GLY A 110 10.71 -3.01 -23.94
N LEU A 111 10.17 -2.24 -22.99
CA LEU A 111 8.91 -1.49 -23.16
C LEU A 111 9.15 0.03 -23.12
N ARG A 112 8.14 0.78 -23.56
CA ARG A 112 8.08 2.25 -23.47
C ARG A 112 6.72 2.70 -22.95
N PRO A 113 6.67 3.62 -21.98
CA PRO A 113 7.81 4.06 -21.20
C PRO A 113 8.51 2.88 -20.49
N ASP A 114 9.81 3.01 -20.19
CA ASP A 114 10.59 1.93 -19.56
C ASP A 114 10.60 1.99 -18.03
N VAL A 115 9.78 2.87 -17.46
CA VAL A 115 9.66 3.06 -16.01
C VAL A 115 8.19 3.12 -15.62
N ILE A 116 7.86 2.52 -14.47
CA ILE A 116 6.53 2.57 -13.87
C ILE A 116 6.64 2.78 -12.36
N ALA A 117 5.76 3.62 -11.79
CA ALA A 117 5.63 3.77 -10.34
C ALA A 117 5.07 2.47 -9.72
N GLY A 118 5.47 2.17 -8.48
CA GLY A 118 5.07 0.92 -7.82
C GLY A 118 3.56 0.75 -7.68
N ASP A 119 2.82 1.80 -7.33
CA ASP A 119 1.36 1.72 -7.20
C ASP A 119 0.66 1.61 -8.56
N ASN A 120 1.17 2.30 -9.59
CA ASN A 120 0.69 2.13 -10.96
C ASN A 120 0.93 0.71 -11.48
N PHE A 121 2.08 0.08 -11.14
CA PHE A 121 2.33 -1.31 -11.47
C PHE A 121 1.27 -2.24 -10.84
N ARG A 122 0.93 -2.03 -9.56
CA ARG A 122 -0.16 -2.76 -8.89
C ARG A 122 -1.50 -2.57 -9.61
N SER A 123 -1.82 -1.33 -9.99
CA SER A 123 -3.06 -1.02 -10.73
C SER A 123 -3.12 -1.78 -12.06
N VAL A 124 -2.03 -1.76 -12.81
CA VAL A 124 -1.93 -2.40 -14.13
C VAL A 124 -2.01 -3.92 -14.05
N VAL A 125 -1.33 -4.53 -13.09
CA VAL A 125 -1.34 -6.00 -12.91
C VAL A 125 -2.61 -6.47 -12.22
N GLY A 126 -3.20 -5.63 -11.39
CA GLY A 126 -4.41 -5.88 -10.61
C GLY A 126 -4.14 -5.91 -9.10
N TYR A 127 -4.94 -5.17 -8.35
CA TYR A 127 -4.82 -5.04 -6.88
C TYR A 127 -5.04 -6.33 -6.11
N THR A 128 -5.74 -7.29 -6.70
CA THR A 128 -5.94 -8.63 -6.12
C THR A 128 -4.79 -9.58 -6.43
N VAL A 129 -4.03 -9.33 -7.51
CA VAL A 129 -2.87 -10.12 -7.93
C VAL A 129 -1.62 -9.67 -7.20
N VAL A 130 -1.36 -8.35 -7.18
CA VAL A 130 -0.27 -7.73 -6.42
C VAL A 130 -0.87 -6.86 -5.32
N PRO A 131 -1.13 -7.42 -4.12
CA PRO A 131 -1.93 -6.75 -3.09
C PRO A 131 -1.31 -5.47 -2.52
N SER A 132 0.02 -5.34 -2.52
CA SER A 132 0.74 -4.17 -1.99
C SER A 132 2.02 -3.90 -2.78
N THR A 133 2.66 -2.76 -2.54
CA THR A 133 4.00 -2.43 -3.05
C THR A 133 5.14 -2.93 -2.13
N ALA A 134 4.82 -3.56 -1.01
CA ALA A 134 5.81 -4.15 -0.09
C ALA A 134 6.21 -5.56 -0.56
N PHE A 135 6.96 -5.66 -1.66
CA PHE A 135 7.36 -6.94 -2.24
C PHE A 135 8.82 -6.96 -2.71
N THR A 136 9.30 -8.19 -2.92
CA THR A 136 10.53 -8.53 -3.65
C THR A 136 10.17 -9.25 -4.94
N ILE A 137 11.09 -9.23 -5.91
CA ILE A 137 10.96 -9.90 -7.19
C ILE A 137 12.10 -10.91 -7.34
N GLN A 138 11.76 -12.11 -7.78
CA GLN A 138 12.72 -13.13 -8.18
C GLN A 138 12.41 -13.59 -9.61
N ARG A 139 13.42 -13.62 -10.48
CA ARG A 139 13.27 -14.17 -11.82
C ARG A 139 13.07 -15.67 -11.77
N THR A 140 12.11 -16.19 -12.54
CA THR A 140 11.88 -17.63 -12.74
C THR A 140 12.13 -18.00 -14.21
N ARG A 141 12.00 -19.28 -14.56
CA ARG A 141 12.15 -19.73 -15.95
C ARG A 141 11.10 -19.10 -16.88
N GLN A 142 9.88 -18.90 -16.41
CA GLN A 142 8.76 -18.42 -17.23
C GLN A 142 8.41 -16.95 -17.01
N GLY A 143 8.91 -16.32 -15.93
CA GLY A 143 8.56 -14.96 -15.59
C GLY A 143 9.15 -14.50 -14.27
N TYR A 144 8.29 -14.15 -13.33
CA TYR A 144 8.69 -13.57 -12.06
C TYR A 144 7.82 -14.08 -10.91
N ARG A 145 8.47 -14.36 -9.78
CA ARG A 145 7.84 -14.58 -8.49
C ARG A 145 7.92 -13.30 -7.67
N PHE A 146 6.77 -12.87 -7.20
CA PHE A 146 6.62 -11.76 -6.27
C PHE A 146 6.33 -12.32 -4.89
N THR A 147 7.08 -11.89 -3.89
CA THR A 147 6.83 -12.22 -2.48
C THR A 147 6.68 -10.94 -1.70
N GLY A 148 5.54 -10.74 -1.06
CA GLY A 148 5.26 -9.48 -0.39
C GLY A 148 4.38 -9.63 0.84
N ARG A 149 4.10 -8.51 1.50
CA ARG A 149 3.27 -8.43 2.72
C ARG A 149 2.27 -7.30 2.62
N GLY A 150 1.19 -7.41 3.39
CA GLY A 150 0.15 -6.40 3.45
C GLY A 150 -0.73 -6.35 2.21
N ALA A 151 -1.72 -5.46 2.23
CA ALA A 151 -2.68 -5.22 1.15
C ALA A 151 -3.17 -3.76 1.20
N GLY A 152 -3.19 -3.11 0.04
CA GLY A 152 -3.56 -1.71 -0.12
C GLY A 152 -2.36 -0.78 -0.36
N HIS A 153 -2.64 0.51 -0.51
CA HIS A 153 -1.65 1.55 -0.81
C HIS A 153 -0.67 1.84 0.33
N GLY A 154 -1.04 1.54 1.57
CA GLY A 154 -0.15 1.69 2.71
C GLY A 154 -0.25 3.01 3.47
N VAL A 155 -1.00 4.01 3.00
CA VAL A 155 -1.08 5.35 3.60
C VAL A 155 -2.13 5.42 4.69
N GLY A 156 -1.78 5.97 5.85
CA GLY A 156 -2.69 6.20 6.98
C GLY A 156 -2.98 4.93 7.80
N MET A 157 -4.23 4.68 8.17
CA MET A 157 -4.61 3.63 9.11
C MET A 157 -4.66 2.24 8.48
N CYS A 158 -3.95 1.29 9.10
CA CYS A 158 -4.07 -0.14 8.82
C CYS A 158 -5.31 -0.72 9.52
N VAL A 159 -6.31 -1.18 8.77
CA VAL A 159 -7.56 -1.71 9.34
C VAL A 159 -7.31 -2.96 10.18
N ILE A 160 -6.50 -3.91 9.69
CA ILE A 160 -6.15 -5.12 10.46
C ILE A 160 -5.35 -4.74 11.70
N GLY A 161 -4.39 -3.83 11.60
CA GLY A 161 -3.60 -3.36 12.73
C GLY A 161 -4.47 -2.65 13.78
N ALA A 162 -5.37 -1.77 13.36
CA ALA A 162 -6.33 -1.10 14.24
C ALA A 162 -7.22 -2.12 15.00
N GLY A 163 -7.73 -3.14 14.31
CA GLY A 163 -8.50 -4.20 14.94
C GLY A 163 -7.70 -5.01 15.97
N ARG A 164 -6.44 -5.34 15.67
CA ARG A 164 -5.55 -6.04 16.61
C ARG A 164 -5.21 -5.21 17.84
N ARG A 165 -5.03 -3.89 17.68
CA ARG A 165 -4.80 -2.95 18.78
C ARG A 165 -6.04 -2.81 19.67
N ALA A 166 -7.19 -2.66 19.06
CA ALA A 166 -8.49 -2.67 19.79
C ALA A 166 -8.67 -3.96 20.59
N ALA A 167 -8.31 -5.12 20.03
CA ALA A 167 -8.35 -6.40 20.75
C ALA A 167 -7.36 -6.49 21.92
N ARG A 168 -6.32 -5.64 21.94
CA ARG A 168 -5.39 -5.47 23.08
C ARG A 168 -5.85 -4.43 24.08
N GLY A 169 -7.03 -3.81 23.89
CA GLY A 169 -7.60 -2.80 24.77
C GLY A 169 -7.21 -1.35 24.48
N GLU A 170 -6.50 -1.09 23.36
CA GLU A 170 -6.22 0.30 22.97
C GLU A 170 -7.54 1.01 22.60
N SER A 171 -7.72 2.24 23.09
CA SER A 171 -8.87 3.08 22.76
C SER A 171 -8.80 3.59 21.32
N ALA A 172 -9.94 4.04 20.77
CA ALA A 172 -9.99 4.63 19.43
C ALA A 172 -9.02 5.81 19.27
N GLY A 173 -8.92 6.69 20.28
CA GLY A 173 -7.98 7.82 20.26
C GLY A 173 -6.52 7.37 20.24
N GLN A 174 -6.14 6.35 21.02
CA GLN A 174 -4.79 5.79 20.99
C GLN A 174 -4.44 5.19 19.63
N ILE A 175 -5.37 4.45 19.03
CA ILE A 175 -5.19 3.84 17.70
C ILE A 175 -5.06 4.94 16.64
N LEU A 176 -5.95 5.93 16.63
CA LEU A 176 -5.88 7.04 15.67
C LEU A 176 -4.60 7.85 15.82
N GLY A 177 -4.19 8.20 17.04
CA GLY A 177 -2.94 8.92 17.29
C GLY A 177 -1.69 8.16 16.86
N ARG A 178 -1.77 6.82 16.79
CA ARG A 178 -0.67 6.01 16.27
C ARG A 178 -0.56 6.07 14.74
N TYR A 179 -1.69 5.98 14.03
CA TYR A 179 -1.68 5.98 12.56
C TYR A 179 -1.69 7.39 11.95
N TYR A 180 -2.10 8.39 12.73
CA TYR A 180 -2.11 9.80 12.34
C TYR A 180 -1.41 10.64 13.42
N PRO A 181 -0.10 10.47 13.59
CA PRO A 181 0.63 11.14 14.67
C PRO A 181 0.61 12.66 14.49
N GLY A 182 0.06 13.35 15.48
CA GLY A 182 -0.07 14.81 15.49
C GLY A 182 -1.45 15.35 15.08
N LEU A 183 -2.45 14.45 14.97
CA LEU A 183 -3.87 14.83 14.95
C LEU A 183 -4.46 14.78 16.34
#